data_b450cdc93151d3cf03d5f7240d6973e9
#
_entry.id   b450cdc93151d3cf03d5f7240d6973e9
#
_cell.length_a   1.000
_cell.length_b   1.000
_cell.length_c   1.000
_cell.angle_alpha   90.00
_cell.angle_beta   90.00
_cell.angle_gamma   90.00
#
_symmetry.space_group_name_H-M   'P 1'
#
loop_
_entity.id
_entity.type
_entity.pdbx_description
1 polymer ?
#
loop_
_entity_poly.entity_id
_entity_poly.type
_entity_poly.pdbx_seq_one_letter_code
_entity_poly.pdbx_strand_id
1 'polypeptide(L)'
;MATVDKINEAKLVKRSKRVAFMNVGTGEEPKFVRMQGFSSMSESKSPKQYTRTYVDEDSERSDVVGYATQIGYSFDRHSPLSTHEKIAEITDGEYTGSDAYVEIVTVDLFAEGETKVARKRTYAVIPDTTGDGNDALIYSGNFRAIGEMILGTATSSDKWQTVTFVEGQAHELGELTVHSVAGSGSGTIKLTVTPAKQPDNTYRYKTGTNVSLPAYDTDCSEMQTWDGSADITAANGQKILVVECTGNKARKAGIATVTSKQ
;
A
#
# COMPACT_ATOMS: atom_id res chain seq x y z
N MET A 1 6.45 -7.36 -25.65
CA MET A 1 6.71 -8.78 -25.30
C MET A 1 6.48 -8.91 -23.80
N ALA A 2 5.63 -9.84 -23.36
CA ALA A 2 5.47 -10.11 -21.95
C ALA A 2 6.81 -10.57 -21.37
N THR A 3 7.28 -9.91 -20.33
CA THR A 3 8.49 -10.32 -19.59
C THR A 3 8.14 -11.65 -18.92
N VAL A 4 8.86 -12.71 -19.27
CA VAL A 4 8.69 -14.00 -18.57
C VAL A 4 9.42 -13.88 -17.24
N ASP A 5 8.69 -13.89 -16.13
CA ASP A 5 9.26 -13.86 -14.80
C ASP A 5 10.12 -15.11 -14.57
N LYS A 6 11.39 -14.90 -14.22
CA LYS A 6 12.32 -15.98 -13.90
C LYS A 6 12.61 -16.00 -12.41
N ILE A 7 12.44 -17.14 -11.79
CA ILE A 7 12.69 -17.33 -10.34
C ILE A 7 14.12 -16.92 -9.94
N ASN A 8 15.09 -17.10 -10.83
CA ASN A 8 16.50 -16.74 -10.57
C ASN A 8 16.74 -15.24 -10.48
N GLU A 9 15.84 -14.41 -11.02
CA GLU A 9 15.89 -12.95 -10.98
C GLU A 9 15.03 -12.39 -9.84
N ALA A 10 14.18 -13.23 -9.25
CA ALA A 10 13.31 -12.87 -8.15
C ALA A 10 14.05 -12.88 -6.80
N LYS A 11 13.74 -11.93 -5.93
CA LYS A 11 14.27 -11.87 -4.56
C LYS A 11 13.27 -12.44 -3.57
N LEU A 12 13.73 -13.35 -2.69
CA LEU A 12 12.91 -13.89 -1.62
C LEU A 12 12.48 -12.77 -0.66
N VAL A 13 11.18 -12.65 -0.44
CA VAL A 13 10.61 -11.70 0.53
C VAL A 13 10.82 -12.23 1.95
N LYS A 14 11.57 -11.50 2.76
CA LYS A 14 11.79 -11.86 4.18
C LYS A 14 10.53 -11.57 4.99
N ARG A 15 10.20 -12.42 5.98
CA ARG A 15 9.08 -12.26 6.91
C ARG A 15 9.08 -10.87 7.57
N SER A 16 10.25 -10.34 7.93
CA SER A 16 10.43 -9.02 8.55
C SER A 16 10.04 -7.83 7.66
N LYS A 17 9.72 -8.07 6.38
CA LYS A 17 9.25 -7.06 5.44
C LYS A 17 7.73 -6.91 5.40
N ARG A 18 6.97 -7.79 6.07
CA ARG A 18 5.56 -7.57 6.38
C ARG A 18 5.41 -7.32 7.86
N VAL A 19 5.08 -6.09 8.22
CA VAL A 19 5.02 -5.61 9.59
C VAL A 19 3.60 -5.24 9.99
N ALA A 20 3.31 -5.33 11.28
CA ALA A 20 2.03 -4.96 11.84
C ALA A 20 2.19 -3.76 12.80
N PHE A 21 1.16 -2.92 12.83
CA PHE A 21 1.06 -1.75 13.69
C PHE A 21 -0.29 -1.80 14.39
N MET A 22 -0.30 -1.61 15.71
CA MET A 22 -1.51 -1.59 16.50
C MET A 22 -1.86 -0.15 16.87
N ASN A 23 -3.15 0.17 16.83
CA ASN A 23 -3.65 1.44 17.35
C ASN A 23 -3.59 1.43 18.88
N VAL A 24 -2.73 2.27 19.44
CA VAL A 24 -2.60 2.50 20.88
C VAL A 24 -3.12 3.88 21.29
N GLY A 25 -3.64 4.65 20.32
CA GLY A 25 -4.31 5.91 20.53
C GLY A 25 -5.81 5.75 20.85
N THR A 26 -6.52 6.85 20.82
CA THR A 26 -7.98 6.89 20.93
C THR A 26 -8.67 6.76 19.58
N GLY A 27 -9.99 6.62 19.55
CA GLY A 27 -10.76 6.58 18.31
C GLY A 27 -10.70 7.88 17.50
N GLU A 28 -10.54 9.04 18.16
CA GLU A 28 -10.43 10.36 17.53
C GLU A 28 -9.00 10.68 17.08
N GLU A 29 -7.99 10.17 17.82
CA GLU A 29 -6.58 10.33 17.51
C GLU A 29 -5.89 8.96 17.41
N PRO A 30 -6.04 8.24 16.29
CA PRO A 30 -5.43 6.93 16.14
C PRO A 30 -3.91 7.04 16.04
N LYS A 31 -3.21 6.25 16.82
CA LYS A 31 -1.76 6.14 16.81
C LYS A 31 -1.33 4.71 16.55
N PHE A 32 -0.96 4.42 15.32
CA PHE A 32 -0.51 3.08 14.91
C PHE A 32 0.97 2.91 15.21
N VAL A 33 1.29 2.11 16.22
CA VAL A 33 2.65 1.82 16.67
C VAL A 33 3.04 0.41 16.26
N ARG A 34 4.29 0.25 15.80
CA ARG A 34 4.83 -1.02 15.34
C ARG A 34 4.81 -2.08 16.46
N MET A 35 4.26 -3.23 16.13
CA MET A 35 4.26 -4.41 16.98
C MET A 35 5.64 -5.06 16.94
N GLN A 36 6.41 -4.89 18.01
CA GLN A 36 7.79 -5.39 18.17
C GLN A 36 7.85 -6.38 19.33
N GLY A 37 8.90 -7.20 19.38
CA GLY A 37 9.12 -8.13 20.49
C GLY A 37 8.20 -9.35 20.50
N PHE A 38 7.47 -9.59 19.40
CA PHE A 38 6.65 -10.79 19.25
C PHE A 38 7.50 -11.97 18.77
N SER A 39 7.48 -13.06 19.50
CA SER A 39 8.11 -14.33 19.14
C SER A 39 7.29 -15.08 18.08
N SER A 40 5.97 -14.87 18.05
CA SER A 40 5.06 -15.41 17.05
C SER A 40 4.00 -14.40 16.64
N MET A 41 3.76 -14.28 15.33
CA MET A 41 2.62 -13.61 14.71
C MET A 41 2.28 -14.34 13.41
N SER A 42 1.34 -15.26 13.47
CA SER A 42 0.93 -16.11 12.34
C SER A 42 -0.51 -15.82 11.95
N GLU A 43 -0.72 -15.35 10.73
CA GLU A 43 -2.06 -15.06 10.19
C GLU A 43 -2.64 -16.28 9.48
N SER A 44 -3.82 -16.73 9.92
CA SER A 44 -4.65 -17.75 9.26
C SER A 44 -5.89 -17.09 8.64
N LYS A 45 -6.18 -17.38 7.39
CA LYS A 45 -7.34 -16.84 6.67
C LYS A 45 -8.63 -17.63 6.91
N SER A 46 -8.54 -18.93 7.15
CA SER A 46 -9.68 -19.85 7.39
C SER A 46 -10.87 -19.55 6.46
N PRO A 47 -10.75 -19.74 5.13
CA PRO A 47 -11.81 -19.45 4.19
C PRO A 47 -13.04 -20.32 4.47
N LYS A 48 -14.22 -19.70 4.43
CA LYS A 48 -15.51 -20.41 4.46
C LYS A 48 -15.89 -20.76 3.03
N GLN A 49 -16.17 -22.05 2.79
CA GLN A 49 -16.53 -22.57 1.49
C GLN A 49 -18.02 -22.91 1.46
N TYR A 50 -18.68 -22.60 0.36
CA TYR A 50 -19.98 -23.12 -0.02
C TYR A 50 -19.78 -24.13 -1.14
N THR A 51 -20.14 -25.38 -0.86
CA THR A 51 -19.91 -26.51 -1.77
C THR A 51 -21.22 -27.11 -2.18
N ARG A 52 -21.43 -27.35 -3.48
CA ARG A 52 -22.64 -27.98 -4.02
C ARG A 52 -22.39 -28.70 -5.33
N THR A 53 -23.06 -29.86 -5.49
CA THR A 53 -23.22 -30.55 -6.77
C THR A 53 -24.63 -30.31 -7.27
N TYR A 54 -24.79 -29.82 -8.49
CA TYR A 54 -26.07 -29.63 -9.13
C TYR A 54 -26.52 -30.92 -9.81
N VAL A 55 -27.84 -31.10 -9.99
CA VAL A 55 -28.43 -32.35 -10.52
C VAL A 55 -28.07 -32.62 -11.99
N ASP A 56 -27.58 -31.62 -12.69
CA ASP A 56 -27.16 -31.65 -14.09
C ASP A 56 -25.62 -31.63 -14.26
N GLU A 57 -24.87 -31.70 -13.15
CA GLU A 57 -23.41 -31.69 -13.14
C GLU A 57 -22.84 -32.91 -12.40
N ASP A 58 -21.79 -33.51 -12.97
CA ASP A 58 -21.06 -34.62 -12.35
C ASP A 58 -19.95 -34.14 -11.39
N SER A 59 -19.64 -32.83 -11.39
CA SER A 59 -18.56 -32.23 -10.61
C SER A 59 -19.10 -31.30 -9.52
N GLU A 60 -18.45 -31.34 -8.35
CA GLU A 60 -18.72 -30.44 -7.26
C GLU A 60 -18.18 -29.02 -7.57
N ARG A 61 -18.96 -28.00 -7.28
CA ARG A 61 -18.54 -26.60 -7.27
C ARG A 61 -18.27 -26.15 -5.83
N SER A 62 -17.17 -25.42 -5.63
CA SER A 62 -16.81 -24.87 -4.33
C SER A 62 -16.48 -23.38 -4.48
N ASP A 63 -17.25 -22.52 -3.81
CA ASP A 63 -17.07 -21.08 -3.78
C ASP A 63 -16.60 -20.61 -2.41
N VAL A 64 -15.67 -19.64 -2.37
CA VAL A 64 -15.27 -18.99 -1.12
C VAL A 64 -16.27 -17.87 -0.79
N VAL A 65 -17.08 -18.09 0.25
CA VAL A 65 -18.16 -17.17 0.65
C VAL A 65 -17.79 -16.25 1.83
N GLY A 66 -16.57 -16.38 2.36
CA GLY A 66 -16.09 -15.54 3.45
C GLY A 66 -14.79 -16.02 4.06
N TYR A 67 -14.31 -15.28 5.05
CA TYR A 67 -13.07 -15.59 5.78
C TYR A 67 -13.30 -15.46 7.29
N ALA A 68 -12.68 -16.36 8.07
CA ALA A 68 -12.59 -16.26 9.52
C ALA A 68 -11.12 -15.99 9.93
N THR A 69 -10.60 -14.83 9.49
CA THR A 69 -9.20 -14.46 9.69
C THR A 69 -8.86 -14.32 11.17
N GLN A 70 -7.72 -14.86 11.58
CA GLN A 70 -7.14 -14.67 12.90
C GLN A 70 -5.62 -14.55 12.82
N ILE A 71 -5.01 -13.89 13.81
CA ILE A 71 -3.57 -13.79 13.97
C ILE A 71 -3.22 -14.36 15.34
N GLY A 72 -2.57 -15.53 15.36
CA GLY A 72 -2.01 -16.08 16.60
C GLY A 72 -0.80 -15.25 17.02
N TYR A 73 -0.71 -14.91 18.30
CA TYR A 73 0.42 -14.15 18.84
C TYR A 73 1.04 -14.80 20.07
N SER A 74 2.33 -14.54 20.26
CA SER A 74 3.05 -14.76 21.51
C SER A 74 4.16 -13.72 21.63
N PHE A 75 4.37 -13.19 22.82
CA PHE A 75 5.44 -12.24 23.07
C PHE A 75 5.93 -12.29 24.53
N ASP A 76 7.22 -12.02 24.73
CA ASP A 76 7.79 -11.73 26.03
C ASP A 76 7.48 -10.28 26.37
N ARG A 77 6.82 -10.02 27.51
CA ARG A 77 6.40 -8.66 27.86
C ARG A 77 7.62 -7.76 28.07
N HIS A 78 7.67 -6.68 27.31
CA HIS A 78 8.66 -5.61 27.47
C HIS A 78 7.94 -4.32 27.84
N SER A 79 8.31 -3.72 28.96
CA SER A 79 7.83 -2.40 29.37
C SER A 79 8.92 -1.35 29.04
N PRO A 80 8.60 -0.18 28.49
CA PRO A 80 7.27 0.35 28.22
C PRO A 80 6.83 0.26 26.73
N LEU A 81 6.77 -0.92 26.15
CA LEU A 81 6.25 -1.05 24.76
C LEU A 81 4.73 -0.91 24.76
N SER A 82 4.22 0.17 24.18
CA SER A 82 2.78 0.53 24.21
C SER A 82 1.85 -0.55 23.63
N THR A 83 2.31 -1.31 22.63
CA THR A 83 1.55 -2.43 22.07
C THR A 83 1.45 -3.61 23.03
N HIS A 84 2.50 -3.89 23.81
CA HIS A 84 2.49 -4.91 24.88
C HIS A 84 1.60 -4.46 26.03
N GLU A 85 1.73 -3.19 26.46
CA GLU A 85 0.90 -2.64 27.54
C GLU A 85 -0.59 -2.71 27.17
N LYS A 86 -0.96 -2.39 25.93
CA LYS A 86 -2.36 -2.44 25.47
C LYS A 86 -2.93 -3.86 25.51
N ILE A 87 -2.16 -4.87 25.08
CA ILE A 87 -2.59 -6.27 25.12
C ILE A 87 -2.67 -6.77 26.56
N ALA A 88 -1.68 -6.43 27.39
CA ALA A 88 -1.66 -6.80 28.79
C ALA A 88 -2.82 -6.17 29.56
N GLU A 89 -3.12 -4.88 29.32
CA GLU A 89 -4.28 -4.19 29.92
C GLU A 89 -5.60 -4.92 29.62
N ILE A 90 -5.82 -5.29 28.36
CA ILE A 90 -7.01 -6.04 27.94
C ILE A 90 -7.06 -7.42 28.58
N THR A 91 -5.92 -8.12 28.62
CA THR A 91 -5.81 -9.49 29.12
C THR A 91 -6.00 -9.54 30.62
N ASP A 92 -5.23 -8.74 31.37
CA ASP A 92 -5.21 -8.74 32.84
C ASP A 92 -6.49 -8.10 33.42
N GLY A 93 -7.11 -7.17 32.67
CA GLY A 93 -8.38 -6.54 33.02
C GLY A 93 -9.61 -7.37 32.62
N GLU A 94 -9.44 -8.53 31.97
CA GLU A 94 -10.51 -9.38 31.46
C GLU A 94 -11.58 -8.61 30.66
N TYR A 95 -11.09 -7.70 29.78
CA TYR A 95 -11.98 -6.82 29.02
C TYR A 95 -12.85 -7.62 28.05
N THR A 96 -14.10 -7.18 27.86
CA THR A 96 -15.09 -7.87 27.04
C THR A 96 -15.73 -6.92 26.03
N GLY A 97 -16.35 -7.49 24.98
CA GLY A 97 -17.03 -6.71 23.96
C GLY A 97 -16.09 -5.75 23.22
N SER A 98 -16.52 -4.51 23.03
CA SER A 98 -15.74 -3.48 22.32
C SER A 98 -14.46 -3.07 23.03
N ASP A 99 -14.38 -3.22 24.35
CA ASP A 99 -13.22 -2.84 25.13
C ASP A 99 -12.02 -3.77 24.88
N ALA A 100 -12.30 -5.00 24.41
CA ALA A 100 -11.30 -5.96 23.97
C ALA A 100 -10.90 -5.81 22.48
N TYR A 101 -11.34 -4.74 21.79
CA TYR A 101 -11.04 -4.56 20.37
C TYR A 101 -9.80 -3.71 20.17
N VAL A 102 -9.02 -4.09 19.15
CA VAL A 102 -7.86 -3.34 18.68
C VAL A 102 -7.89 -3.23 17.16
N GLU A 103 -7.41 -2.11 16.63
CA GLU A 103 -7.18 -1.97 15.19
C GLU A 103 -5.73 -2.32 14.87
N ILE A 104 -5.53 -3.12 13.84
CA ILE A 104 -4.19 -3.50 13.36
C ILE A 104 -4.07 -3.14 11.89
N VAL A 105 -3.00 -2.44 11.54
CA VAL A 105 -2.57 -2.14 10.17
C VAL A 105 -1.40 -3.04 9.83
N THR A 106 -1.53 -3.85 8.78
CA THR A 106 -0.44 -4.65 8.22
C THR A 106 0.11 -3.96 6.99
N VAL A 107 1.44 -3.78 6.91
CA VAL A 107 2.13 -3.04 5.85
C VAL A 107 3.16 -3.92 5.16
N ASP A 108 3.18 -3.89 3.83
CA ASP A 108 4.12 -4.62 2.99
C ASP A 108 5.33 -3.72 2.63
N LEU A 109 6.40 -3.78 3.44
CA LEU A 109 7.61 -2.96 3.26
C LEU A 109 8.52 -3.41 2.11
N PHE A 110 8.21 -4.52 1.44
CA PHE A 110 8.99 -5.02 0.31
C PHE A 110 8.63 -4.34 -1.02
N ALA A 111 7.47 -3.69 -1.10
CA ALA A 111 7.11 -2.89 -2.26
C ALA A 111 8.00 -1.64 -2.37
N GLU A 112 8.25 -1.15 -3.58
CA GLU A 112 9.02 0.07 -3.82
C GLU A 112 8.21 1.33 -3.46
N GLY A 113 8.89 2.49 -3.38
CA GLY A 113 8.29 3.79 -3.06
C GLY A 113 8.16 4.06 -1.55
N GLU A 114 7.85 5.30 -1.20
CA GLU A 114 7.68 5.75 0.20
C GLU A 114 6.31 5.35 0.76
N THR A 115 5.28 5.37 -0.08
CA THR A 115 3.92 4.92 0.25
C THR A 115 3.81 3.42 0.03
N LYS A 116 3.37 2.69 1.05
CA LYS A 116 3.26 1.22 1.01
C LYS A 116 1.81 0.77 1.01
N VAL A 117 1.54 -0.36 0.37
CA VAL A 117 0.24 -1.03 0.47
C VAL A 117 0.02 -1.47 1.92
N ALA A 118 -1.15 -1.16 2.44
CA ALA A 118 -1.52 -1.46 3.81
C ALA A 118 -2.95 -2.01 3.89
N ARG A 119 -3.21 -2.78 4.95
CA ARG A 119 -4.50 -3.38 5.25
C ARG A 119 -4.82 -3.12 6.70
N LYS A 120 -5.92 -2.43 6.96
CA LYS A 120 -6.44 -2.19 8.30
C LYS A 120 -7.61 -3.12 8.60
N ARG A 121 -7.67 -3.63 9.81
CA ARG A 121 -8.81 -4.40 10.30
C ARG A 121 -8.93 -4.28 11.82
N THR A 122 -10.15 -4.34 12.31
CA THR A 122 -10.45 -4.46 13.74
C THR A 122 -10.39 -5.94 14.16
N TYR A 123 -9.83 -6.19 15.33
CA TYR A 123 -9.70 -7.53 15.91
C TYR A 123 -10.15 -7.51 17.37
N ALA A 124 -10.81 -8.59 17.80
CA ALA A 124 -10.94 -8.91 19.22
C ALA A 124 -9.64 -9.57 19.69
N VAL A 125 -9.13 -9.12 20.82
CA VAL A 125 -8.05 -9.80 21.56
C VAL A 125 -8.68 -10.96 22.30
N ILE A 126 -8.24 -12.18 21.99
CA ILE A 126 -8.66 -13.41 22.66
C ILE A 126 -7.43 -13.99 23.36
N PRO A 127 -7.22 -13.67 24.65
CA PRO A 127 -6.11 -14.22 25.44
C PRO A 127 -6.20 -15.73 25.55
N ASP A 128 -5.03 -16.39 25.64
CA ASP A 128 -4.93 -17.83 25.87
C ASP A 128 -4.18 -18.08 27.19
N THR A 129 -2.87 -17.80 27.24
CA THR A 129 -2.06 -18.01 28.44
C THR A 129 -1.24 -16.78 28.80
N THR A 130 -0.99 -16.60 30.10
CA THR A 130 -0.12 -15.58 30.68
C THR A 130 0.82 -16.22 31.68
N GLY A 131 2.13 -15.89 31.62
CA GLY A 131 3.11 -16.30 32.63
C GLY A 131 3.75 -17.68 32.41
N ASP A 132 3.83 -18.19 31.20
CA ASP A 132 4.34 -19.53 30.88
C ASP A 132 5.89 -19.61 30.81
N GLY A 133 6.61 -18.72 31.45
CA GLY A 133 8.06 -18.72 31.47
C GLY A 133 8.65 -18.41 32.85
N ASN A 134 9.78 -19.01 33.19
CA ASN A 134 10.49 -18.69 34.43
C ASN A 134 11.33 -17.41 34.30
N ASP A 135 11.79 -17.09 33.10
CA ASP A 135 12.72 -15.99 32.84
C ASP A 135 12.03 -14.73 32.27
N ALA A 136 10.86 -14.90 31.69
CA ALA A 136 10.08 -13.80 31.10
C ALA A 136 8.57 -14.00 31.33
N LEU A 137 7.85 -12.89 31.47
CA LEU A 137 6.38 -12.90 31.49
C LEU A 137 5.87 -12.98 30.07
N ILE A 138 5.37 -14.15 29.68
CA ILE A 138 4.90 -14.42 28.30
C ILE A 138 3.39 -14.25 28.24
N TYR A 139 2.93 -13.57 27.20
CA TYR A 139 1.53 -13.48 26.80
C TYR A 139 1.31 -14.19 25.49
N SER A 140 0.24 -14.98 25.40
CA SER A 140 -0.18 -15.61 24.15
C SER A 140 -1.68 -15.51 23.93
N GLY A 141 -2.10 -15.64 22.68
CA GLY A 141 -3.50 -15.58 22.30
C GLY A 141 -3.70 -15.41 20.81
N ASN A 142 -4.90 -14.93 20.47
CA ASN A 142 -5.30 -14.70 19.10
C ASN A 142 -5.96 -13.32 18.94
N PHE A 143 -5.64 -12.62 17.88
CA PHE A 143 -6.44 -11.51 17.36
C PHE A 143 -7.45 -12.09 16.35
N ARG A 144 -8.73 -12.09 16.70
CA ARG A 144 -9.79 -12.59 15.83
C ARG A 144 -10.47 -11.44 15.10
N ALA A 145 -10.47 -11.50 13.76
CA ALA A 145 -10.98 -10.43 12.92
C ALA A 145 -12.47 -10.17 13.17
N ILE A 146 -12.82 -8.88 13.26
CA ILE A 146 -14.17 -8.34 13.34
C ILE A 146 -14.38 -7.44 12.13
N GLY A 147 -15.46 -7.68 11.39
CA GLY A 147 -15.79 -6.89 10.21
C GLY A 147 -14.85 -7.11 9.02
N GLU A 148 -14.93 -6.20 8.07
CA GLU A 148 -14.21 -6.29 6.81
C GLU A 148 -12.78 -5.75 6.91
N MET A 149 -11.97 -6.17 5.95
CA MET A 149 -10.63 -5.63 5.78
C MET A 149 -10.69 -4.34 4.95
N ILE A 150 -10.10 -3.28 5.46
CA ILE A 150 -10.00 -1.99 4.79
C ILE A 150 -8.65 -1.94 4.08
N LEU A 151 -8.69 -1.83 2.75
CA LEU A 151 -7.49 -1.62 1.95
C LEU A 151 -7.08 -0.15 2.00
N GLY A 152 -5.80 0.10 1.96
CA GLY A 152 -5.28 1.46 1.97
C GLY A 152 -3.77 1.53 1.78
N THR A 153 -3.24 2.66 2.11
CA THR A 153 -1.81 2.95 2.08
C THR A 153 -1.31 3.37 3.44
N ALA A 154 -0.02 3.15 3.67
CA ALA A 154 0.67 3.62 4.86
C ALA A 154 1.93 4.40 4.49
N THR A 155 2.17 5.47 5.24
CA THR A 155 3.40 6.27 5.20
C THR A 155 4.00 6.35 6.59
N SER A 156 5.31 6.60 6.66
CA SER A 156 6.03 6.76 7.93
C SER A 156 7.12 7.81 7.79
N SER A 157 7.30 8.64 8.81
CA SER A 157 8.37 9.63 8.92
C SER A 157 9.48 9.22 9.90
N ASP A 158 9.33 8.08 10.60
CA ASP A 158 10.19 7.64 11.72
C ASP A 158 10.78 6.23 11.52
N LYS A 159 11.14 5.89 10.28
CA LYS A 159 11.69 4.59 9.91
C LYS A 159 10.77 3.40 10.27
N TRP A 160 9.47 3.59 10.07
CA TRP A 160 8.44 2.57 10.31
C TRP A 160 8.33 2.16 11.79
N GLN A 161 8.49 3.09 12.72
CA GLN A 161 8.12 2.90 14.13
C GLN A 161 6.64 3.20 14.35
N THR A 162 6.14 4.24 13.65
CA THR A 162 4.71 4.55 13.55
C THR A 162 4.29 4.69 12.10
N VAL A 163 2.98 4.60 11.84
CA VAL A 163 2.44 4.81 10.49
C VAL A 163 1.19 5.68 10.52
N THR A 164 1.02 6.43 9.44
CA THR A 164 -0.25 7.05 9.08
C THR A 164 -0.91 6.16 8.03
N PHE A 165 -2.11 5.66 8.32
CA PHE A 165 -2.92 4.87 7.41
C PHE A 165 -3.94 5.77 6.70
N VAL A 166 -4.02 5.64 5.38
CA VAL A 166 -5.03 6.30 4.55
C VAL A 166 -5.82 5.21 3.83
N GLU A 167 -7.13 5.21 4.01
CA GLU A 167 -8.04 4.30 3.32
C GLU A 167 -8.05 4.58 1.82
N GLY A 168 -8.12 3.54 1.00
CA GLY A 168 -8.11 3.60 -0.45
C GLY A 168 -7.01 2.73 -1.04
N GLN A 169 -7.17 2.31 -2.29
CA GLN A 169 -6.15 1.48 -2.94
C GLN A 169 -4.88 2.29 -3.19
N ALA A 170 -3.73 1.69 -2.95
CA ALA A 170 -2.48 2.14 -3.55
C ALA A 170 -2.59 1.89 -5.05
N HIS A 171 -3.02 2.89 -5.79
CA HIS A 171 -2.92 2.84 -7.23
C HIS A 171 -1.46 3.11 -7.60
N GLU A 172 -0.88 2.22 -8.39
CA GLU A 172 0.40 2.49 -9.02
C GLU A 172 0.22 3.55 -10.11
N LEU A 173 1.22 4.42 -10.23
CA LEU A 173 1.27 5.36 -11.33
C LEU A 173 1.33 4.59 -12.65
N GLY A 174 0.35 4.78 -13.52
CA GLY A 174 0.36 4.15 -14.83
C GLY A 174 1.50 4.70 -15.71
N GLU A 175 1.96 3.91 -16.66
CA GLU A 175 3.03 4.29 -17.57
C GLU A 175 2.47 5.01 -18.81
N LEU A 176 3.19 6.06 -19.25
CA LEU A 176 3.06 6.69 -20.55
C LEU A 176 4.36 6.55 -21.34
N THR A 177 4.27 6.07 -22.56
CA THR A 177 5.36 6.16 -23.52
C THR A 177 5.32 7.53 -24.18
N VAL A 178 6.35 8.34 -23.98
CA VAL A 178 6.46 9.70 -24.52
C VAL A 178 7.59 9.75 -25.56
N HIS A 179 7.28 10.20 -26.76
CA HIS A 179 8.25 10.45 -27.83
C HIS A 179 8.30 11.93 -28.15
N SER A 180 9.52 12.47 -28.27
CA SER A 180 9.78 13.86 -28.65
C SER A 180 10.49 13.92 -29.98
N VAL A 181 9.96 14.70 -30.90
CA VAL A 181 10.57 15.04 -32.20
C VAL A 181 10.59 16.54 -32.38
N ALA A 182 11.37 17.03 -33.36
CA ALA A 182 11.42 18.44 -33.72
C ALA A 182 10.00 18.98 -34.05
N GLY A 183 9.65 20.11 -33.47
CA GLY A 183 8.35 20.79 -33.70
C GLY A 183 8.33 21.62 -34.98
N SER A 184 7.31 22.44 -35.16
CA SER A 184 7.13 23.29 -36.35
C SER A 184 8.03 24.52 -36.34
N GLY A 185 8.27 25.13 -35.17
CA GLY A 185 9.10 26.32 -34.97
C GLY A 185 10.48 26.03 -34.39
N SER A 186 11.43 26.96 -34.56
CA SER A 186 12.74 26.86 -33.89
C SER A 186 12.58 26.80 -32.37
N GLY A 187 13.33 25.90 -31.71
CA GLY A 187 13.23 25.67 -30.26
C GLY A 187 11.98 24.93 -29.79
N THR A 188 11.15 24.44 -30.71
CA THR A 188 9.93 23.69 -30.37
C THR A 188 10.07 22.18 -30.58
N ILE A 189 9.25 21.43 -29.85
CA ILE A 189 9.09 19.98 -29.97
C ILE A 189 7.64 19.62 -30.20
N LYS A 190 7.43 18.50 -30.89
CA LYS A 190 6.16 17.81 -30.98
C LYS A 190 6.24 16.51 -30.19
N LEU A 191 5.22 16.26 -29.38
CA LEU A 191 5.14 15.05 -28.57
C LEU A 191 4.10 14.07 -29.11
N THR A 192 4.42 12.78 -28.97
CA THR A 192 3.45 11.68 -29.11
C THR A 192 3.42 10.92 -27.79
N VAL A 193 2.22 10.71 -27.26
CA VAL A 193 2.00 10.03 -25.96
C VAL A 193 1.11 8.82 -26.16
N THR A 194 1.53 7.68 -25.64
CA THR A 194 0.79 6.42 -25.74
C THR A 194 0.76 5.76 -24.35
N PRO A 195 -0.40 5.24 -23.88
CA PRO A 195 -1.72 5.34 -24.51
C PRO A 195 -2.25 6.78 -24.47
N ALA A 196 -3.26 7.07 -25.31
CA ALA A 196 -3.97 8.35 -25.27
C ALA A 196 -4.63 8.55 -23.89
N LYS A 197 -4.76 9.82 -23.46
CA LYS A 197 -5.42 10.14 -22.20
C LYS A 197 -6.89 9.74 -22.20
N GLN A 198 -7.42 9.45 -21.02
CA GLN A 198 -8.86 9.28 -20.83
C GLN A 198 -9.60 10.59 -21.14
N PRO A 199 -10.88 10.53 -21.60
CA PRO A 199 -11.62 11.72 -22.04
C PRO A 199 -11.66 12.87 -21.03
N ASP A 200 -11.84 12.55 -19.76
CA ASP A 200 -11.98 13.55 -18.67
C ASP A 200 -10.65 13.95 -18.02
N ASN A 201 -9.53 13.38 -18.48
CA ASN A 201 -8.21 13.68 -17.97
C ASN A 201 -7.54 14.81 -18.75
N THR A 202 -6.57 15.46 -18.12
CA THR A 202 -5.72 16.50 -18.69
C THR A 202 -4.28 16.06 -18.75
N TYR A 203 -3.51 16.53 -19.75
CA TYR A 203 -2.05 16.42 -19.70
C TYR A 203 -1.45 17.63 -19.02
N ARG A 204 -0.44 17.37 -18.19
CA ARG A 204 0.47 18.35 -17.63
C ARG A 204 1.89 17.97 -17.95
N TYR A 205 2.77 18.96 -18.05
CA TYR A 205 4.18 18.70 -18.35
C TYR A 205 5.13 19.60 -17.56
N LYS A 206 6.36 19.14 -17.44
CA LYS A 206 7.49 19.89 -16.87
C LYS A 206 8.74 19.53 -17.65
N THR A 207 9.54 20.53 -18.00
CA THR A 207 10.86 20.37 -18.64
C THR A 207 11.99 20.67 -17.65
N GLY A 208 13.13 20.05 -17.82
CA GLY A 208 14.30 20.28 -17.01
C GLY A 208 15.43 19.28 -17.27
N THR A 209 16.59 19.49 -16.68
CA THR A 209 17.72 18.56 -16.74
C THR A 209 17.45 17.32 -15.86
N ASN A 210 16.79 17.51 -14.72
CA ASN A 210 16.46 16.47 -13.76
C ASN A 210 14.96 16.52 -13.48
N VAL A 211 14.18 15.67 -14.16
CA VAL A 211 12.76 15.44 -13.88
C VAL A 211 12.60 13.99 -13.48
N SER A 212 11.74 13.73 -12.50
CA SER A 212 11.39 12.39 -12.00
C SER A 212 9.90 12.14 -12.13
N LEU A 213 9.53 10.86 -12.23
CA LEU A 213 8.13 10.46 -12.20
C LEU A 213 7.51 10.83 -10.84
N PRO A 214 6.29 11.39 -10.81
CA PRO A 214 5.57 11.62 -9.57
C PRO A 214 5.08 10.28 -8.99
N ALA A 215 4.69 10.25 -7.72
CA ALA A 215 3.87 9.17 -7.21
C ALA A 215 2.42 9.29 -7.73
N TYR A 216 1.67 8.18 -7.72
CA TYR A 216 0.23 8.23 -7.99
C TYR A 216 -0.45 9.22 -7.04
N ASP A 217 -1.44 9.94 -7.54
CA ASP A 217 -2.21 10.95 -6.79
C ASP A 217 -1.42 12.21 -6.35
N THR A 218 -0.16 12.35 -6.79
CA THR A 218 0.61 13.58 -6.58
C THR A 218 -0.12 14.77 -7.21
N ASP A 219 -0.15 15.89 -6.49
CA ASP A 219 -0.68 17.15 -7.04
C ASP A 219 0.28 17.73 -8.07
N CYS A 220 -0.21 17.89 -9.29
CA CYS A 220 0.52 18.43 -10.43
C CYS A 220 0.03 19.84 -10.83
N SER A 221 -0.68 20.56 -9.96
CA SER A 221 -1.22 21.91 -10.25
C SER A 221 -0.16 22.92 -10.69
N GLU A 222 1.06 22.81 -10.16
CA GLU A 222 2.21 23.65 -10.51
C GLU A 222 2.83 23.36 -11.88
N MET A 223 2.44 22.24 -12.53
CA MET A 223 2.96 21.88 -13.86
C MET A 223 2.14 22.60 -14.94
N GLN A 224 2.78 22.85 -16.09
CA GLN A 224 2.13 23.47 -17.23
C GLN A 224 1.08 22.53 -17.86
N THR A 225 -0.04 23.09 -18.28
CA THR A 225 -1.09 22.33 -18.98
C THR A 225 -0.73 22.16 -20.46
N TRP A 226 -1.02 20.99 -21.05
CA TRP A 226 -0.84 20.72 -22.46
C TRP A 226 -2.11 20.07 -23.04
N ASP A 227 -2.50 20.50 -24.21
CA ASP A 227 -3.72 20.02 -24.89
C ASP A 227 -3.56 18.62 -25.54
N GLY A 228 -2.32 18.13 -25.63
CA GLY A 228 -2.00 16.85 -26.28
C GLY A 228 -1.61 16.97 -27.77
N SER A 229 -1.59 18.19 -28.34
CA SER A 229 -1.36 18.41 -29.78
C SER A 229 -0.41 19.57 -30.10
N ALA A 230 -0.47 20.65 -29.31
CA ALA A 230 0.36 21.84 -29.54
C ALA A 230 1.85 21.57 -29.34
N ASP A 231 2.67 22.26 -30.16
CA ASP A 231 4.12 22.25 -29.97
C ASP A 231 4.50 22.89 -28.64
N ILE A 232 5.52 22.34 -27.97
CA ILE A 232 6.04 22.82 -26.70
C ILE A 232 7.43 23.41 -26.90
N THR A 233 7.69 24.59 -26.33
CA THR A 233 9.05 25.16 -26.30
C THR A 233 9.89 24.46 -25.26
N ALA A 234 11.00 23.84 -25.68
CA ALA A 234 11.91 23.12 -24.81
C ALA A 234 13.32 23.06 -25.40
N ALA A 235 14.35 23.21 -24.56
CA ALA A 235 15.74 23.15 -25.02
C ALA A 235 16.16 21.72 -25.36
N ASN A 236 16.86 21.56 -26.47
CA ASN A 236 17.37 20.26 -26.93
C ASN A 236 18.24 19.58 -25.87
N GLY A 237 18.06 18.28 -25.69
CA GLY A 237 18.80 17.47 -24.71
C GLY A 237 18.24 17.52 -23.27
N GLN A 238 17.32 18.42 -22.95
CA GLN A 238 16.59 18.37 -21.67
C GLN A 238 15.68 17.13 -21.59
N LYS A 239 15.14 16.87 -20.42
CA LYS A 239 14.06 15.90 -20.21
C LYS A 239 12.72 16.62 -20.18
N ILE A 240 11.69 15.95 -20.70
CA ILE A 240 10.30 16.36 -20.53
C ILE A 240 9.55 15.24 -19.83
N LEU A 241 8.90 15.59 -18.72
CA LEU A 241 7.95 14.75 -18.02
C LEU A 241 6.55 15.13 -18.51
N VAL A 242 5.75 14.13 -18.91
CA VAL A 242 4.33 14.28 -19.21
C VAL A 242 3.54 13.46 -18.20
N VAL A 243 2.52 14.08 -17.61
CA VAL A 243 1.64 13.44 -16.63
C VAL A 243 0.19 13.55 -17.10
N GLU A 244 -0.52 12.44 -17.13
CA GLU A 244 -1.97 12.39 -17.25
C GLU A 244 -2.60 12.56 -15.87
N CYS A 245 -3.48 13.54 -15.71
CA CYS A 245 -4.10 13.90 -14.45
C CYS A 245 -5.63 13.81 -14.54
N THR A 246 -6.26 13.25 -13.48
CA THR A 246 -7.68 13.45 -13.20
C THR A 246 -7.80 14.65 -12.25
N GLY A 247 -8.41 15.75 -12.69
CA GLY A 247 -8.25 17.03 -12.01
C GLY A 247 -6.78 17.46 -12.01
N ASN A 248 -6.19 17.63 -10.83
CA ASN A 248 -4.76 17.94 -10.69
C ASN A 248 -3.92 16.74 -10.21
N LYS A 249 -4.51 15.55 -10.06
CA LYS A 249 -3.88 14.38 -9.44
C LYS A 249 -3.31 13.43 -10.49
N ALA A 250 -2.04 13.08 -10.35
CA ALA A 250 -1.31 12.18 -11.27
C ALA A 250 -1.95 10.80 -11.35
N ARG A 251 -2.15 10.30 -12.57
CA ARG A 251 -2.68 8.96 -12.88
C ARG A 251 -1.70 8.12 -13.67
N LYS A 252 -1.07 8.73 -14.69
CA LYS A 252 -0.02 8.10 -15.49
C LYS A 252 1.07 9.12 -15.80
N ALA A 253 2.29 8.68 -16.02
CA ALA A 253 3.38 9.57 -16.42
C ALA A 253 4.43 8.88 -17.28
N GLY A 254 5.18 9.68 -18.00
CA GLY A 254 6.31 9.24 -18.81
C GLY A 254 7.33 10.35 -19.03
N ILE A 255 8.57 9.98 -19.28
CA ILE A 255 9.67 10.92 -19.51
C ILE A 255 10.32 10.64 -20.87
N ALA A 256 10.60 11.68 -21.62
CA ALA A 256 11.39 11.61 -22.86
C ALA A 256 12.57 12.58 -22.83
N THR A 257 13.56 12.34 -23.70
CA THR A 257 14.61 13.32 -24.00
C THR A 257 14.09 14.26 -25.10
N VAL A 258 14.24 15.55 -24.88
CA VAL A 258 13.80 16.59 -25.80
C VAL A 258 14.65 16.58 -27.08
N THR A 259 13.99 16.52 -28.22
CA THR A 259 14.60 16.71 -29.54
C THR A 259 13.90 17.91 -30.19
N SER A 260 14.49 19.10 -30.03
CA SER A 260 13.90 20.34 -30.56
C SER A 260 14.40 20.66 -31.98
N LYS A 261 13.59 21.42 -32.71
CA LYS A 261 14.00 21.98 -34.00
C LYS A 261 15.08 23.04 -33.76
N GLN A 262 16.20 22.90 -34.46
CA GLN A 262 17.27 23.90 -34.49
C GLN A 262 16.89 25.08 -35.36
#